data_03d757f2519654e0669285c3a677b9aa
#
_entry.id   03d757f2519654e0669285c3a677b9aa
#
_cell.length_a   1.000
_cell.length_b   1.000
_cell.length_c   1.000
_cell.angle_alpha   90.00
_cell.angle_beta   90.00
_cell.angle_gamma   90.00
#
_symmetry.space_group_name_H-M   'P 1'
#
loop_
_entity.id
_entity.type
_entity.pdbx_description
1 polymer ?
#
loop_
_entity_poly.entity_id
_entity_poly.type
_entity_poly.pdbx_seq_one_letter_code
_entity_poly.pdbx_strand_id
1 'polypeptide(L)'
;GIRDRSPSRGLGDVYKRHIKMRDEAAVKRYERKLKDDVDFWKFVQFKFYEQWESFRAYVNGLGIKILGDMPIYVAMDSADTWANPELFQLYDDGDPIAVAGCPPDYFSATGQLWGNPLYDWDYLEATDYEWWFERIKAASKLYDITRIDHFRAFASYYSIPYPAENAINGEWVEGPRIKFFNMMEEALGKIDIVAEDLGTLTPDVTELMEQTGYPGMKVLEFAFDSGEENDYLPHKYTENCVVYTGTHDNDTVMGWLETAKPEDISYARSYCQMPDDEPFNWGLIRVAYESKADTAIVPMQDILGLGKEARMNIPSTLGGNWVWRLDGAALTDELADKLKTMSEKSGRLED
;
A
#
# COMPACT_ATOMS: atom_id res chain seq x y z
N GLY A 1 -10.06 0.81 17.02
CA GLY A 1 -10.51 1.63 18.14
C GLY A 1 -9.41 2.58 18.53
N ILE A 2 -9.66 3.88 18.44
CA ILE A 2 -8.77 4.96 18.87
C ILE A 2 -8.46 4.73 20.35
N ARG A 3 -7.21 4.39 20.64
CA ARG A 3 -6.74 4.32 22.03
C ARG A 3 -6.25 5.69 22.44
N ASP A 4 -6.86 6.16 23.55
CA ASP A 4 -6.43 7.34 24.28
C ASP A 4 -4.93 7.21 24.62
N ARG A 5 -4.09 8.07 24.05
CA ARG A 5 -2.66 8.15 24.30
C ARG A 5 -2.34 9.03 25.52
N SER A 6 -3.12 8.92 26.57
CA SER A 6 -2.77 9.57 27.84
C SER A 6 -1.64 8.79 28.50
N PRO A 7 -0.50 9.42 28.80
CA PRO A 7 0.58 8.76 29.53
C PRO A 7 0.18 8.62 31.00
N SER A 8 -0.47 7.51 31.35
CA SER A 8 -0.67 7.16 32.77
C SER A 8 0.64 6.64 33.33
N ARG A 9 1.43 7.52 33.89
CA ARG A 9 2.62 7.14 34.69
C ARG A 9 2.14 6.64 36.06
N GLY A 10 2.23 5.34 36.33
CA GLY A 10 1.88 4.78 37.62
C GLY A 10 1.77 3.25 37.60
N LEU A 11 1.29 2.65 38.67
CA LEU A 11 1.10 1.20 38.88
C LEU A 11 0.45 0.45 37.69
N GLY A 12 -0.24 1.14 36.79
CA GLY A 12 -0.76 0.61 35.54
C GLY A 12 0.31 0.08 34.57
N ASP A 13 1.50 0.67 34.57
CA ASP A 13 2.56 0.30 33.61
C ASP A 13 3.26 -1.02 34.00
N VAL A 14 3.37 -1.32 35.30
CA VAL A 14 3.93 -2.58 35.79
C VAL A 14 3.03 -3.76 35.39
N TYR A 15 1.72 -3.62 35.47
CA TYR A 15 0.77 -4.65 35.02
C TYR A 15 0.74 -4.82 33.51
N LYS A 16 0.94 -3.74 32.75
CA LYS A 16 1.03 -3.78 31.30
C LYS A 16 2.34 -4.43 30.82
N ARG A 17 3.44 -4.26 31.57
CA ARG A 17 4.74 -4.83 31.23
C ARG A 17 4.69 -6.35 31.13
N HIS A 18 4.03 -7.07 32.06
CA HIS A 18 3.92 -8.54 32.00
C HIS A 18 3.18 -9.03 30.74
N ILE A 19 2.17 -8.28 30.27
CA ILE A 19 1.48 -8.58 29.02
C ILE A 19 2.33 -8.16 27.81
N LYS A 20 3.02 -7.01 27.87
CA LYS A 20 3.96 -6.59 26.81
C LYS A 20 5.01 -7.67 26.59
N MET A 21 5.57 -8.21 27.69
CA MET A 21 6.63 -9.24 27.66
C MET A 21 6.10 -10.66 27.52
N ARG A 22 4.80 -10.86 27.33
CA ARG A 22 4.16 -12.18 27.15
C ARG A 22 4.42 -13.16 28.30
N ASP A 23 4.51 -12.65 29.55
CA ASP A 23 4.58 -13.52 30.69
C ASP A 23 3.44 -14.53 30.67
N GLU A 24 3.76 -15.82 30.65
CA GLU A 24 2.81 -16.91 30.44
C GLU A 24 1.64 -16.87 31.44
N ALA A 25 1.93 -16.60 32.71
CA ALA A 25 0.90 -16.54 33.75
C ALA A 25 0.00 -15.29 33.55
N ALA A 26 0.58 -14.17 33.08
CA ALA A 26 -0.16 -12.97 32.77
C ALA A 26 -1.05 -13.19 31.53
N VAL A 27 -0.54 -13.79 30.47
CA VAL A 27 -1.32 -14.12 29.26
C VAL A 27 -2.51 -15.00 29.63
N LYS A 28 -2.31 -16.15 30.30
CA LYS A 28 -3.40 -17.04 30.73
C LYS A 28 -4.42 -16.37 31.64
N ARG A 29 -4.00 -15.40 32.47
CA ARG A 29 -4.92 -14.63 33.30
C ARG A 29 -5.79 -13.69 32.47
N TYR A 30 -5.18 -13.00 31.49
CA TYR A 30 -5.91 -12.06 30.62
C TYR A 30 -6.79 -12.78 29.62
N GLU A 31 -6.41 -13.93 29.07
CA GLU A 31 -7.28 -14.79 28.25
C GLU A 31 -8.59 -15.11 28.98
N ARG A 32 -8.48 -15.52 30.25
CA ARG A 32 -9.66 -15.79 31.07
C ARG A 32 -10.48 -14.56 31.37
N LYS A 33 -9.80 -13.42 31.66
CA LYS A 33 -10.46 -12.16 31.98
C LYS A 33 -11.19 -11.55 30.78
N LEU A 34 -10.60 -11.67 29.60
CA LEU A 34 -11.08 -11.09 28.35
C LEU A 34 -11.73 -12.12 27.43
N LYS A 35 -12.15 -13.27 27.99
CA LYS A 35 -12.68 -14.39 27.19
C LYS A 35 -13.79 -13.95 26.25
N ASP A 36 -14.74 -13.19 26.75
CA ASP A 36 -15.90 -12.74 25.94
C ASP A 36 -15.48 -11.78 24.82
N ASP A 37 -14.51 -10.87 25.08
CA ASP A 37 -13.93 -10.00 24.07
C ASP A 37 -13.15 -10.79 23.01
N VAL A 38 -12.36 -11.79 23.44
CA VAL A 38 -11.61 -12.68 22.54
C VAL A 38 -12.57 -13.49 21.67
N ASP A 39 -13.61 -14.07 22.25
CA ASP A 39 -14.62 -14.86 21.53
C ASP A 39 -15.40 -13.96 20.55
N PHE A 40 -15.70 -12.70 20.93
CA PHE A 40 -16.32 -11.74 20.04
C PHE A 40 -15.43 -11.44 18.81
N TRP A 41 -14.16 -11.18 19.01
CA TRP A 41 -13.25 -10.91 17.88
C TRP A 41 -13.02 -12.13 17.00
N LYS A 42 -12.96 -13.36 17.58
CA LYS A 42 -12.94 -14.60 16.81
C LYS A 42 -14.20 -14.77 15.96
N PHE A 43 -15.36 -14.45 16.52
CA PHE A 43 -16.62 -14.48 15.78
C PHE A 43 -16.66 -13.46 14.65
N VAL A 44 -16.18 -12.24 14.88
CA VAL A 44 -16.09 -11.19 13.85
C VAL A 44 -15.20 -11.64 12.70
N GLN A 45 -13.99 -12.18 13.01
CA GLN A 45 -13.09 -12.72 12.01
C GLN A 45 -13.72 -13.89 11.22
N PHE A 46 -14.34 -14.83 11.91
CA PHE A 46 -15.06 -15.92 11.26
C PHE A 46 -16.13 -15.43 10.29
N LYS A 47 -16.95 -14.45 10.72
CA LYS A 47 -17.99 -13.86 9.86
C LYS A 47 -17.42 -13.06 8.70
N PHE A 48 -16.30 -12.39 8.90
CA PHE A 48 -15.60 -11.72 7.82
C PHE A 48 -15.19 -12.72 6.73
N TYR A 49 -14.49 -13.80 7.10
CA TYR A 49 -14.03 -14.79 6.13
C TYR A 49 -15.21 -15.48 5.41
N GLU A 50 -16.26 -15.88 6.14
CA GLU A 50 -17.47 -16.48 5.54
C GLU A 50 -18.10 -15.58 4.47
N GLN A 51 -18.22 -14.28 4.76
CA GLN A 51 -18.79 -13.30 3.84
C GLN A 51 -17.82 -12.98 2.69
N TRP A 52 -16.55 -12.85 2.99
CA TRP A 52 -15.52 -12.53 2.01
C TRP A 52 -15.34 -13.64 0.98
N GLU A 53 -15.28 -14.89 1.41
CA GLU A 53 -15.19 -16.05 0.51
C GLU A 53 -16.39 -16.10 -0.45
N SER A 54 -17.59 -15.87 0.07
CA SER A 54 -18.80 -15.82 -0.75
C SER A 54 -18.78 -14.66 -1.75
N PHE A 55 -18.35 -13.48 -1.31
CA PHE A 55 -18.21 -12.29 -2.16
C PHE A 55 -17.14 -12.49 -3.24
N ARG A 56 -15.94 -12.98 -2.87
CA ARG A 56 -14.87 -13.26 -3.81
C ARG A 56 -15.29 -14.29 -4.87
N ALA A 57 -15.94 -15.38 -4.43
CA ALA A 57 -16.45 -16.39 -5.36
C ALA A 57 -17.46 -15.81 -6.36
N TYR A 58 -18.34 -14.91 -5.91
CA TYR A 58 -19.29 -14.21 -6.78
C TYR A 58 -18.55 -13.30 -7.79
N VAL A 59 -17.63 -12.47 -7.34
CA VAL A 59 -16.87 -11.54 -8.19
C VAL A 59 -16.02 -12.30 -9.22
N ASN A 60 -15.29 -13.35 -8.78
CA ASN A 60 -14.50 -14.18 -9.68
C ASN A 60 -15.39 -14.94 -10.68
N GLY A 61 -16.60 -15.34 -10.28
CA GLY A 61 -17.59 -15.94 -11.18
C GLY A 61 -18.06 -15.02 -12.31
N LEU A 62 -17.86 -13.70 -12.16
CA LEU A 62 -18.09 -12.70 -13.20
C LEU A 62 -16.81 -12.40 -14.05
N GLY A 63 -15.71 -13.14 -13.83
CA GLY A 63 -14.44 -12.90 -14.50
C GLY A 63 -13.63 -11.72 -13.91
N ILE A 64 -14.06 -11.15 -12.78
CA ILE A 64 -13.42 -10.01 -12.14
C ILE A 64 -12.43 -10.50 -11.08
N LYS A 65 -11.20 -9.97 -11.08
CA LYS A 65 -10.18 -10.24 -10.06
C LYS A 65 -10.17 -9.14 -8.99
N ILE A 66 -9.81 -9.52 -7.77
CA ILE A 66 -9.62 -8.61 -6.66
C ILE A 66 -8.12 -8.37 -6.47
N LEU A 67 -7.69 -7.13 -6.59
CA LEU A 67 -6.35 -6.70 -6.24
C LEU A 67 -6.37 -6.11 -4.83
N GLY A 68 -5.64 -6.75 -3.91
CA GLY A 68 -5.50 -6.31 -2.53
C GLY A 68 -4.19 -5.61 -2.28
N ASP A 69 -4.06 -5.01 -1.12
CA ASP A 69 -2.88 -4.25 -0.70
C ASP A 69 -2.30 -4.82 0.58
N MET A 70 -0.99 -5.00 0.61
CA MET A 70 -0.26 -5.54 1.75
C MET A 70 0.92 -4.61 2.07
N PRO A 71 0.85 -3.82 3.16
CA PRO A 71 1.97 -3.00 3.58
C PRO A 71 3.16 -3.90 3.95
N ILE A 72 4.38 -3.51 3.56
CA ILE A 72 5.56 -4.29 3.93
C ILE A 72 5.71 -4.35 5.45
N TYR A 73 5.56 -3.22 6.14
CA TYR A 73 5.71 -3.16 7.58
C TYR A 73 4.40 -3.37 8.33
N VAL A 74 4.51 -3.87 9.55
CA VAL A 74 3.42 -3.96 10.52
C VAL A 74 3.55 -2.84 11.56
N ALA A 75 2.45 -2.50 12.25
CA ALA A 75 2.52 -1.49 13.29
C ALA A 75 3.25 -2.04 14.55
N MET A 76 3.95 -1.14 15.26
CA MET A 76 4.65 -1.48 16.51
C MET A 76 3.70 -2.04 17.58
N ASP A 77 2.45 -1.60 17.60
CA ASP A 77 1.40 -2.06 18.51
C ASP A 77 0.47 -3.12 17.89
N SER A 78 0.92 -3.79 16.82
CA SER A 78 0.17 -4.88 16.19
C SER A 78 0.24 -6.18 16.96
N ALA A 79 -0.68 -7.10 16.64
CA ALA A 79 -0.64 -8.47 17.15
C ALA A 79 0.60 -9.21 16.65
N ASP A 80 1.08 -8.92 15.44
CA ASP A 80 2.25 -9.55 14.84
C ASP A 80 3.51 -9.23 15.62
N THR A 81 3.78 -7.95 15.88
CA THR A 81 4.94 -7.51 16.67
C THR A 81 4.88 -8.04 18.11
N TRP A 82 3.67 -8.07 18.69
CA TRP A 82 3.50 -8.57 20.06
C TRP A 82 3.67 -10.10 20.13
N ALA A 83 3.12 -10.84 19.17
CA ALA A 83 3.16 -12.30 19.19
C ALA A 83 4.54 -12.88 18.82
N ASN A 84 5.24 -12.21 17.91
CA ASN A 84 6.47 -12.68 17.29
C ASN A 84 7.57 -11.60 17.31
N PRO A 85 7.98 -11.05 18.47
CA PRO A 85 8.96 -9.97 18.52
C PRO A 85 10.34 -10.37 17.97
N GLU A 86 10.67 -11.66 17.94
CA GLU A 86 11.89 -12.21 17.37
C GLU A 86 12.04 -11.97 15.85
N LEU A 87 10.95 -11.64 15.16
CA LEU A 87 10.97 -11.30 13.74
C LEU A 87 11.45 -9.86 13.47
N PHE A 88 11.61 -9.06 14.52
CA PHE A 88 11.86 -7.63 14.42
C PHE A 88 13.09 -7.21 15.20
N GLN A 89 13.72 -6.12 14.76
CA GLN A 89 14.88 -5.50 15.41
C GLN A 89 14.44 -4.78 16.70
N LEU A 90 14.25 -5.54 17.78
CA LEU A 90 13.82 -5.05 19.08
C LEU A 90 14.87 -5.33 20.15
N TYR A 91 14.93 -4.47 21.17
CA TYR A 91 15.63 -4.76 22.42
C TYR A 91 14.85 -5.75 23.29
N ASP A 92 15.50 -6.32 24.30
CA ASP A 92 14.89 -7.28 25.23
C ASP A 92 13.66 -6.73 25.98
N ASP A 93 13.53 -5.42 26.10
CA ASP A 93 12.35 -4.76 26.71
C ASP A 93 11.22 -4.50 25.71
N GLY A 94 11.43 -4.88 24.45
CA GLY A 94 10.48 -4.77 23.34
C GLY A 94 10.39 -3.38 22.74
N ASP A 95 11.34 -2.49 23.03
CA ASP A 95 11.46 -1.22 22.30
C ASP A 95 12.27 -1.42 21.01
N PRO A 96 11.97 -0.72 19.92
CA PRO A 96 12.68 -0.90 18.66
C PRO A 96 14.12 -0.40 18.74
N ILE A 97 15.05 -1.10 18.08
CA ILE A 97 16.43 -0.65 17.88
C ILE A 97 16.43 0.47 16.85
N ALA A 98 15.70 0.26 15.78
CA ALA A 98 15.47 1.22 14.73
C ALA A 98 14.05 1.06 14.14
N VAL A 99 13.59 2.06 13.43
CA VAL A 99 12.25 2.09 12.84
C VAL A 99 12.30 2.46 11.37
N ALA A 100 11.26 2.08 10.63
CA ALA A 100 11.11 2.35 9.22
C ALA A 100 10.74 3.82 8.93
N GLY A 101 11.09 4.25 7.74
CA GLY A 101 10.73 5.54 7.19
C GLY A 101 11.34 5.76 5.80
N CYS A 102 11.35 7.00 5.36
CA CYS A 102 12.03 7.43 4.13
C CYS A 102 12.97 8.61 4.41
N PRO A 103 14.09 8.71 3.69
CA PRO A 103 15.01 9.84 3.85
C PRO A 103 14.36 11.16 3.46
N PRO A 104 14.99 12.30 3.82
CA PRO A 104 14.63 13.58 3.25
C PRO A 104 14.67 13.55 1.72
N ASP A 105 13.66 14.12 1.10
CA ASP A 105 13.49 14.22 -0.34
C ASP A 105 12.91 15.58 -0.73
N TYR A 106 12.52 15.72 -2.00
CA TYR A 106 11.91 16.95 -2.51
C TYR A 106 10.56 17.27 -1.85
N PHE A 107 9.83 16.24 -1.42
CA PHE A 107 8.49 16.39 -0.81
C PHE A 107 8.57 16.61 0.71
N SER A 108 9.62 16.12 1.37
CA SER A 108 9.80 16.23 2.82
C SER A 108 11.25 16.52 3.19
N ALA A 109 11.54 17.75 3.61
CA ALA A 109 12.90 18.18 4.02
C ALA A 109 13.44 17.42 5.24
N THR A 110 12.58 16.77 6.03
CA THR A 110 12.95 15.96 7.21
C THR A 110 12.76 14.47 7.00
N GLY A 111 12.36 14.06 5.79
CA GLY A 111 11.95 12.70 5.48
C GLY A 111 10.64 12.30 6.15
N GLN A 112 10.33 11.02 6.11
CA GLN A 112 9.12 10.46 6.72
C GLN A 112 9.53 9.46 7.80
N LEU A 113 9.10 9.69 9.03
CA LEU A 113 9.29 8.78 10.16
C LEU A 113 7.99 7.99 10.35
N TRP A 114 7.96 6.74 9.89
CA TRP A 114 6.76 5.89 9.99
C TRP A 114 6.61 5.23 11.35
N GLY A 115 7.75 4.89 12.00
CA GLY A 115 7.75 4.30 13.34
C GLY A 115 7.41 2.82 13.40
N ASN A 116 7.29 2.14 12.27
CA ASN A 116 7.13 0.70 12.19
C ASN A 116 8.43 0.00 12.59
N PRO A 117 8.40 -1.15 13.28
CA PRO A 117 9.59 -1.93 13.57
C PRO A 117 10.18 -2.49 12.27
N LEU A 118 11.51 -2.54 12.20
CA LEU A 118 12.22 -3.18 11.10
C LEU A 118 12.30 -4.70 11.33
N TYR A 119 12.28 -5.45 10.23
CA TYR A 119 12.46 -6.91 10.29
C TYR A 119 13.90 -7.28 10.60
N ASP A 120 14.09 -8.33 11.39
CA ASP A 120 15.35 -9.05 11.51
C ASP A 120 15.45 -10.06 10.35
N TRP A 121 16.01 -9.60 9.23
CA TRP A 121 16.10 -10.41 8.03
C TRP A 121 17.01 -11.63 8.17
N ASP A 122 18.02 -11.57 9.06
CA ASP A 122 18.91 -12.72 9.35
C ASP A 122 18.13 -13.82 10.10
N TYR A 123 17.32 -13.44 11.08
CA TYR A 123 16.47 -14.39 11.79
C TYR A 123 15.39 -14.96 10.86
N LEU A 124 14.76 -14.13 10.06
CA LEU A 124 13.75 -14.56 9.08
C LEU A 124 14.35 -15.53 8.05
N GLU A 125 15.54 -15.28 7.56
CA GLU A 125 16.23 -16.20 6.66
C GLU A 125 16.57 -17.53 7.36
N ALA A 126 17.05 -17.48 8.60
CA ALA A 126 17.38 -18.67 9.40
C ALA A 126 16.14 -19.53 9.72
N THR A 127 14.95 -18.97 9.61
CA THR A 127 13.65 -19.65 9.76
C THR A 127 12.91 -19.84 8.43
N ASP A 128 13.66 -19.86 7.32
CA ASP A 128 13.14 -20.06 5.95
C ASP A 128 11.99 -19.10 5.58
N TYR A 129 11.96 -17.90 6.15
CA TYR A 129 10.92 -16.88 5.97
C TYR A 129 9.49 -17.37 6.26
N GLU A 130 9.31 -18.38 7.10
CA GLU A 130 8.01 -19.04 7.35
C GLU A 130 6.89 -18.04 7.64
N TRP A 131 7.13 -17.06 8.52
CA TRP A 131 6.13 -16.05 8.87
C TRP A 131 5.70 -15.23 7.64
N TRP A 132 6.65 -14.82 6.79
CA TRP A 132 6.37 -14.06 5.59
C TRP A 132 5.58 -14.88 4.57
N PHE A 133 5.92 -16.14 4.41
CA PHE A 133 5.20 -17.02 3.46
C PHE A 133 3.77 -17.29 3.93
N GLU A 134 3.54 -17.48 5.23
CA GLU A 134 2.18 -17.57 5.75
C GLU A 134 1.39 -16.26 5.60
N ARG A 135 2.05 -15.09 5.73
CA ARG A 135 1.43 -13.78 5.50
C ARG A 135 1.02 -13.62 4.03
N ILE A 136 1.90 -13.93 3.08
CA ILE A 136 1.60 -13.88 1.64
C ILE A 136 0.52 -14.88 1.27
N LYS A 137 0.60 -16.11 1.78
CA LYS A 137 -0.42 -17.13 1.58
C LYS A 137 -1.77 -16.73 2.17
N ALA A 138 -1.81 -16.03 3.30
CA ALA A 138 -3.04 -15.48 3.85
C ALA A 138 -3.62 -14.38 2.94
N ALA A 139 -2.77 -13.50 2.41
CA ALA A 139 -3.19 -12.48 1.44
C ALA A 139 -3.76 -13.11 0.16
N SER A 140 -3.13 -14.16 -0.39
CA SER A 140 -3.59 -14.86 -1.59
C SER A 140 -4.93 -15.59 -1.42
N LYS A 141 -5.35 -15.88 -0.17
CA LYS A 141 -6.72 -16.35 0.11
C LYS A 141 -7.77 -15.25 0.03
N LEU A 142 -7.36 -14.01 0.28
CA LEU A 142 -8.24 -12.84 0.24
C LEU A 142 -8.30 -12.22 -1.16
N TYR A 143 -7.17 -12.19 -1.87
CA TYR A 143 -7.00 -11.46 -3.12
C TYR A 143 -6.53 -12.39 -4.24
N ASP A 144 -6.79 -11.99 -5.47
CA ASP A 144 -6.29 -12.69 -6.67
C ASP A 144 -4.93 -12.14 -7.09
N ILE A 145 -4.68 -10.86 -6.81
CA ILE A 145 -3.43 -10.16 -7.04
C ILE A 145 -3.11 -9.39 -5.76
N THR A 146 -1.86 -9.38 -5.32
CA THR A 146 -1.44 -8.64 -4.13
C THR A 146 -0.48 -7.52 -4.51
N ARG A 147 -0.86 -6.26 -4.26
CA ARG A 147 0.09 -5.15 -4.27
C ARG A 147 0.92 -5.22 -2.99
N ILE A 148 2.23 -5.23 -3.12
CA ILE A 148 3.14 -5.07 -1.98
C ILE A 148 3.56 -3.62 -1.91
N ASP A 149 3.09 -2.95 -0.86
CA ASP A 149 3.41 -1.57 -0.57
C ASP A 149 4.85 -1.43 -0.12
N HIS A 150 5.52 -0.37 -0.60
CA HIS A 150 6.94 -0.08 -0.35
C HIS A 150 7.87 -1.26 -0.70
N PHE A 151 7.66 -1.87 -1.87
CA PHE A 151 8.39 -3.05 -2.36
C PHE A 151 9.92 -2.85 -2.37
N ARG A 152 10.39 -1.62 -2.58
CA ARG A 152 11.81 -1.30 -2.56
C ARG A 152 12.55 -1.77 -1.30
N ALA A 153 11.85 -1.88 -0.16
CA ALA A 153 12.47 -2.30 1.09
C ALA A 153 12.98 -3.76 1.08
N PHE A 154 12.57 -4.57 0.11
CA PHE A 154 13.20 -5.88 -0.12
C PHE A 154 14.58 -5.75 -0.79
N ALA A 155 14.84 -4.70 -1.54
CA ALA A 155 16.18 -4.40 -2.07
C ALA A 155 17.03 -3.69 -1.02
N SER A 156 16.54 -2.56 -0.53
CA SER A 156 17.13 -1.78 0.56
C SER A 156 16.06 -0.99 1.30
N TYR A 157 16.14 -0.98 2.63
CA TYR A 157 15.22 -0.26 3.49
C TYR A 157 15.93 0.84 4.28
N TYR A 158 15.16 1.88 4.63
CA TYR A 158 15.70 3.01 5.37
C TYR A 158 15.51 2.80 6.87
N SER A 159 16.62 2.69 7.59
CA SER A 159 16.70 2.41 9.03
C SER A 159 16.95 3.69 9.80
N ILE A 160 16.04 4.06 10.69
CA ILE A 160 16.13 5.27 11.50
C ILE A 160 16.33 4.86 12.95
N PRO A 161 17.46 5.24 13.60
CA PRO A 161 17.71 4.90 15.01
C PRO A 161 16.56 5.36 15.92
N TYR A 162 16.12 4.50 16.83
CA TYR A 162 15.04 4.84 17.77
C TYR A 162 15.63 5.23 19.15
N PRO A 163 15.09 6.27 19.83
CA PRO A 163 14.03 7.17 19.36
C PRO A 163 14.55 8.27 18.44
N ALA A 164 13.71 8.69 17.48
CA ALA A 164 14.00 9.80 16.59
C ALA A 164 12.81 10.76 16.50
N GLU A 165 13.09 12.04 16.24
CA GLU A 165 12.06 13.06 15.99
C GLU A 165 11.69 13.18 14.50
N ASN A 166 12.62 12.76 13.61
CA ASN A 166 12.48 12.82 12.16
C ASN A 166 13.38 11.76 11.51
N ALA A 167 13.39 11.71 10.17
CA ALA A 167 14.11 10.70 9.42
C ALA A 167 15.51 11.16 8.89
N ILE A 168 16.01 12.32 9.33
CA ILE A 168 17.28 12.90 8.78
C ILE A 168 18.48 11.97 9.02
N ASN A 169 18.55 11.31 10.17
CA ASN A 169 19.71 10.54 10.61
C ASN A 169 19.59 9.02 10.36
N GLY A 170 18.76 8.63 9.41
CA GLY A 170 18.68 7.24 9.02
C GLY A 170 19.74 6.83 8.01
N GLU A 171 19.82 5.54 7.73
CA GLU A 171 20.74 4.95 6.75
C GLU A 171 20.06 3.87 5.92
N TRP A 172 20.55 3.63 4.71
CA TRP A 172 20.11 2.55 3.86
C TRP A 172 20.78 1.25 4.29
N VAL A 173 19.97 0.22 4.49
CA VAL A 173 20.40 -1.14 4.86
C VAL A 173 19.89 -2.11 3.80
N GLU A 174 20.72 -3.08 3.43
CA GLU A 174 20.38 -4.09 2.44
C GLU A 174 19.24 -4.99 2.93
N GLY A 175 18.25 -5.23 2.06
CA GLY A 175 17.15 -6.15 2.31
C GLY A 175 17.46 -7.59 1.84
N PRO A 176 16.49 -8.52 1.93
CA PRO A 176 16.70 -9.93 1.58
C PRO A 176 16.82 -10.19 0.06
N ARG A 177 16.49 -9.21 -0.77
CA ARG A 177 16.63 -9.21 -2.23
C ARG A 177 15.95 -10.41 -2.91
N ILE A 178 16.47 -10.83 -4.06
CA ILE A 178 15.91 -11.90 -4.88
C ILE A 178 15.88 -13.26 -4.18
N LYS A 179 16.74 -13.49 -3.20
CA LYS A 179 16.75 -14.74 -2.43
C LYS A 179 15.39 -15.03 -1.77
N PHE A 180 14.78 -13.99 -1.18
CA PHE A 180 13.45 -14.11 -0.58
C PHE A 180 12.40 -14.57 -1.60
N PHE A 181 12.36 -13.95 -2.78
CA PHE A 181 11.37 -14.25 -3.82
C PHE A 181 11.57 -15.63 -4.45
N ASN A 182 12.82 -16.06 -4.63
CA ASN A 182 13.11 -17.42 -5.10
C ASN A 182 12.61 -18.49 -4.11
N MET A 183 12.87 -18.30 -2.83
CA MET A 183 12.38 -19.21 -1.78
C MET A 183 10.86 -19.16 -1.64
N MET A 184 10.25 -17.98 -1.80
CA MET A 184 8.80 -17.83 -1.81
C MET A 184 8.16 -18.59 -2.97
N GLU A 185 8.68 -18.47 -4.19
CA GLU A 185 8.16 -19.17 -5.37
C GLU A 185 8.33 -20.68 -5.23
N GLU A 186 9.44 -21.14 -4.66
CA GLU A 186 9.67 -22.57 -4.36
C GLU A 186 8.64 -23.11 -3.34
N ALA A 187 8.33 -22.32 -2.30
CA ALA A 187 7.44 -22.73 -1.22
C ALA A 187 5.95 -22.62 -1.56
N LEU A 188 5.55 -21.57 -2.28
CA LEU A 188 4.14 -21.20 -2.50
C LEU A 188 3.69 -21.35 -3.96
N GLY A 189 4.63 -21.56 -4.90
CA GLY A 189 4.38 -21.44 -6.31
C GLY A 189 4.25 -19.98 -6.78
N LYS A 190 3.86 -19.79 -8.03
CA LYS A 190 3.71 -18.44 -8.60
C LYS A 190 2.52 -17.71 -7.96
N ILE A 191 2.77 -16.51 -7.47
CA ILE A 191 1.76 -15.59 -6.92
C ILE A 191 1.77 -14.32 -7.75
N ASP A 192 0.58 -13.82 -8.10
CA ASP A 192 0.42 -12.57 -8.83
C ASP A 192 0.65 -11.39 -7.87
N ILE A 193 1.78 -10.68 -8.06
CA ILE A 193 2.21 -9.55 -7.25
C ILE A 193 2.32 -8.31 -8.13
N VAL A 194 1.92 -7.16 -7.61
CA VAL A 194 2.23 -5.82 -8.10
C VAL A 194 3.18 -5.18 -7.11
N ALA A 195 4.32 -4.71 -7.57
CA ALA A 195 5.32 -4.08 -6.73
C ALA A 195 5.10 -2.56 -6.70
N GLU A 196 4.92 -1.98 -5.51
CA GLU A 196 4.94 -0.54 -5.38
C GLU A 196 6.40 -0.05 -5.41
N ASP A 197 6.77 0.55 -6.53
CA ASP A 197 8.10 1.07 -6.85
C ASP A 197 8.11 2.60 -7.03
N LEU A 198 7.21 3.29 -6.35
CA LEU A 198 7.08 4.74 -6.44
C LEU A 198 8.26 5.47 -5.77
N GLY A 199 8.51 6.70 -6.21
CA GLY A 199 9.59 7.55 -5.70
C GLY A 199 10.91 7.35 -6.42
N THR A 200 12.03 7.56 -5.70
CA THR A 200 13.37 7.47 -6.30
C THR A 200 13.82 6.02 -6.41
N LEU A 201 13.94 5.53 -7.63
CA LEU A 201 14.47 4.19 -7.90
C LEU A 201 16.00 4.22 -7.87
N THR A 202 16.60 3.35 -7.07
CA THR A 202 18.03 3.10 -7.04
C THR A 202 18.37 1.85 -7.85
N PRO A 203 19.63 1.67 -8.32
CA PRO A 203 19.99 0.52 -9.15
C PRO A 203 19.66 -0.85 -8.56
N ASP A 204 19.75 -1.00 -7.24
CA ASP A 204 19.39 -2.22 -6.51
C ASP A 204 17.89 -2.54 -6.57
N VAL A 205 17.04 -1.51 -6.54
CA VAL A 205 15.58 -1.67 -6.69
C VAL A 205 15.25 -2.05 -8.13
N THR A 206 15.86 -1.36 -9.11
CA THR A 206 15.66 -1.69 -10.53
C THR A 206 16.08 -3.12 -10.83
N GLU A 207 17.25 -3.54 -10.33
CA GLU A 207 17.73 -4.92 -10.46
C GLU A 207 16.74 -5.93 -9.87
N LEU A 208 16.20 -5.66 -8.67
CA LEU A 208 15.23 -6.54 -8.04
C LEU A 208 13.92 -6.64 -8.85
N MET A 209 13.43 -5.49 -9.37
CA MET A 209 12.25 -5.46 -10.24
C MET A 209 12.47 -6.30 -11.52
N GLU A 210 13.63 -6.16 -12.15
CA GLU A 210 13.98 -6.96 -13.33
C GLU A 210 14.09 -8.46 -13.02
N GLN A 211 14.69 -8.83 -11.89
CA GLN A 211 14.86 -10.21 -11.46
C GLN A 211 13.54 -10.88 -11.10
N THR A 212 12.62 -10.17 -10.45
CA THR A 212 11.30 -10.71 -10.07
C THR A 212 10.32 -10.70 -11.24
N GLY A 213 10.48 -9.77 -12.19
CA GLY A 213 9.55 -9.55 -13.29
C GLY A 213 8.16 -9.07 -12.85
N TYR A 214 8.01 -8.58 -11.62
CA TYR A 214 6.73 -8.03 -11.15
C TYR A 214 6.43 -6.70 -11.82
N PRO A 215 5.15 -6.43 -12.20
CA PRO A 215 4.77 -5.12 -12.67
C PRO A 215 4.95 -4.06 -11.58
N GLY A 216 5.61 -2.96 -11.95
CA GLY A 216 5.68 -1.76 -11.13
C GLY A 216 4.49 -0.84 -11.33
N MET A 217 4.49 0.30 -10.67
CA MET A 217 3.39 1.26 -10.69
C MET A 217 3.76 2.57 -11.38
N LYS A 218 2.80 3.15 -12.08
CA LYS A 218 2.90 4.49 -12.67
C LYS A 218 1.69 5.32 -12.27
N VAL A 219 1.93 6.54 -11.77
CA VAL A 219 0.89 7.44 -11.28
C VAL A 219 0.88 8.72 -12.12
N LEU A 220 -0.22 8.99 -12.82
CA LEU A 220 -0.32 10.12 -13.74
C LEU A 220 -0.24 11.47 -13.01
N GLU A 221 -0.74 11.59 -11.79
CA GLU A 221 -0.60 12.83 -11.01
C GLU A 221 0.86 13.24 -10.78
N PHE A 222 1.80 12.29 -10.80
CA PHE A 222 3.23 12.58 -10.68
C PHE A 222 3.90 12.96 -12.00
N ALA A 223 3.21 12.82 -13.13
CA ALA A 223 3.80 12.99 -14.44
C ALA A 223 4.04 14.45 -14.86
N PHE A 224 3.35 15.42 -14.25
CA PHE A 224 3.21 16.76 -14.83
C PHE A 224 3.86 17.88 -14.02
N ASP A 225 4.76 17.56 -13.08
CA ASP A 225 5.39 18.52 -12.16
C ASP A 225 6.78 19.01 -12.57
N SER A 226 7.47 18.33 -13.48
CA SER A 226 8.90 18.53 -13.76
C SER A 226 9.31 18.50 -15.22
N GLY A 227 8.36 18.40 -16.16
CA GLY A 227 8.63 18.46 -17.60
C GLY A 227 8.99 17.09 -18.22
N GLU A 228 9.66 17.12 -19.40
CA GLU A 228 9.82 15.96 -20.29
C GLU A 228 10.69 14.80 -19.75
N GLU A 229 11.51 15.05 -18.71
CA GLU A 229 12.39 14.04 -18.10
C GLU A 229 11.69 13.16 -17.04
N ASN A 230 10.42 13.46 -16.71
CA ASN A 230 9.69 12.75 -15.69
C ASN A 230 9.38 11.29 -16.11
N ASP A 231 9.73 10.32 -15.26
CA ASP A 231 9.57 8.89 -15.53
C ASP A 231 8.13 8.37 -15.44
N TYR A 232 7.22 9.21 -14.95
CA TYR A 232 5.78 8.92 -14.91
C TYR A 232 5.05 9.36 -16.19
N LEU A 233 5.74 9.93 -17.17
CA LEU A 233 5.13 10.29 -18.44
C LEU A 233 4.77 9.04 -19.27
N PRO A 234 3.55 8.93 -19.80
CA PRO A 234 3.03 7.74 -20.48
C PRO A 234 3.89 7.18 -21.62
N HIS A 235 4.62 8.03 -22.35
CA HIS A 235 5.49 7.56 -23.43
C HIS A 235 6.71 6.74 -22.95
N LYS A 236 7.05 6.84 -21.64
CA LYS A 236 8.14 6.10 -21.01
C LYS A 236 7.69 4.75 -20.41
N TYR A 237 6.39 4.46 -20.40
CA TYR A 237 5.90 3.23 -19.80
C TYR A 237 6.36 1.99 -20.57
N THR A 238 6.60 0.93 -19.82
CA THR A 238 6.72 -0.44 -20.34
C THR A 238 5.34 -1.12 -20.31
N GLU A 239 5.18 -2.23 -21.01
CA GLU A 239 3.95 -3.02 -20.94
C GLU A 239 3.72 -3.57 -19.53
N ASN A 240 4.76 -4.17 -18.94
CA ASN A 240 4.71 -4.78 -17.60
C ASN A 240 4.65 -3.72 -16.49
N CYS A 241 3.58 -2.94 -16.44
CA CYS A 241 3.31 -2.02 -15.35
C CYS A 241 1.80 -1.79 -15.16
N VAL A 242 1.46 -1.24 -14.00
CA VAL A 242 0.09 -0.81 -13.65
C VAL A 242 0.05 0.71 -13.62
N VAL A 243 -0.77 1.33 -14.46
CA VAL A 243 -0.97 2.78 -14.45
C VAL A 243 -2.20 3.15 -13.62
N TYR A 244 -2.06 4.21 -12.84
CA TYR A 244 -3.12 4.83 -12.06
C TYR A 244 -3.28 6.29 -12.48
N THR A 245 -4.50 6.85 -12.42
CA THR A 245 -4.67 8.31 -12.43
C THR A 245 -4.10 8.90 -11.14
N GLY A 246 -4.47 8.35 -10.00
CA GLY A 246 -3.94 8.53 -8.66
C GLY A 246 -4.22 7.28 -7.84
N THR A 247 -3.48 7.07 -6.73
CA THR A 247 -3.72 5.99 -5.78
C THR A 247 -4.62 6.46 -4.63
N HIS A 248 -4.87 5.59 -3.65
CA HIS A 248 -5.58 5.97 -2.43
C HIS A 248 -4.83 7.01 -1.57
N ASP A 249 -3.52 7.16 -1.75
CA ASP A 249 -2.68 8.14 -1.05
C ASP A 249 -2.61 9.50 -1.74
N ASN A 250 -2.96 9.54 -3.02
CA ASN A 250 -3.03 10.77 -3.78
C ASN A 250 -4.32 11.55 -3.47
N ASP A 251 -4.40 12.78 -3.94
CA ASP A 251 -5.69 13.48 -4.02
C ASP A 251 -6.55 12.84 -5.13
N THR A 252 -7.76 13.29 -5.33
CA THR A 252 -8.49 13.02 -6.57
C THR A 252 -7.91 13.87 -7.69
N VAL A 253 -8.07 13.46 -8.93
CA VAL A 253 -7.64 14.26 -10.10
C VAL A 253 -8.21 15.68 -10.05
N MET A 254 -9.45 15.85 -9.61
CA MET A 254 -10.06 17.17 -9.47
C MET A 254 -9.49 17.95 -8.28
N GLY A 255 -9.12 17.28 -7.18
CA GLY A 255 -8.42 17.88 -6.05
C GLY A 255 -6.99 18.32 -6.43
N TRP A 256 -6.28 17.50 -7.21
CA TRP A 256 -4.98 17.85 -7.78
C TRP A 256 -5.10 19.10 -8.65
N LEU A 257 -6.12 19.19 -9.50
CA LEU A 257 -6.37 20.34 -10.37
C LEU A 257 -6.59 21.65 -9.58
N GLU A 258 -7.14 21.59 -8.37
CA GLU A 258 -7.30 22.76 -7.50
C GLU A 258 -5.96 23.28 -6.92
N THR A 259 -4.97 22.41 -6.77
CA THR A 259 -3.72 22.70 -6.05
C THR A 259 -2.50 22.78 -6.95
N ALA A 260 -2.57 22.19 -8.14
CA ALA A 260 -1.48 22.20 -9.12
C ALA A 260 -1.23 23.61 -9.69
N LYS A 261 0.01 23.85 -10.09
CA LYS A 261 0.36 25.13 -10.70
C LYS A 261 -0.27 25.27 -12.09
N PRO A 262 -0.62 26.48 -12.51
CA PRO A 262 -1.21 26.70 -13.83
C PRO A 262 -0.35 26.18 -14.99
N GLU A 263 0.98 26.25 -14.87
CA GLU A 263 1.93 25.69 -15.83
C GLU A 263 1.86 24.17 -15.93
N ASP A 264 1.72 23.46 -14.80
CA ASP A 264 1.61 22.00 -14.75
C ASP A 264 0.28 21.55 -15.36
N ILE A 265 -0.80 22.24 -15.06
CA ILE A 265 -2.12 21.99 -15.67
C ILE A 265 -2.08 22.21 -17.19
N SER A 266 -1.46 23.30 -17.62
CA SER A 266 -1.31 23.62 -19.05
C SER A 266 -0.46 22.57 -19.76
N TYR A 267 0.62 22.12 -19.12
CA TYR A 267 1.47 21.05 -19.63
C TYR A 267 0.70 19.74 -19.74
N ALA A 268 -0.02 19.33 -18.68
CA ALA A 268 -0.84 18.12 -18.69
C ALA A 268 -1.87 18.13 -19.82
N ARG A 269 -2.62 19.24 -20.01
CA ARG A 269 -3.58 19.37 -21.11
C ARG A 269 -2.93 19.24 -22.47
N SER A 270 -1.79 19.92 -22.67
CA SER A 270 -1.04 19.88 -23.93
C SER A 270 -0.48 18.51 -24.23
N TYR A 271 0.18 17.88 -23.24
CA TYR A 271 0.77 16.55 -23.35
C TYR A 271 -0.28 15.49 -23.67
N CYS A 272 -1.40 15.53 -22.94
CA CYS A 272 -2.51 14.59 -23.10
C CYS A 272 -3.41 14.93 -24.31
N GLN A 273 -3.10 15.97 -25.06
CA GLN A 273 -3.88 16.45 -26.21
C GLN A 273 -5.38 16.54 -25.87
N MET A 274 -5.68 17.13 -24.71
CA MET A 274 -7.07 17.28 -24.25
C MET A 274 -7.79 18.36 -25.04
N PRO A 275 -8.93 18.05 -25.71
CA PRO A 275 -9.82 19.06 -26.26
C PRO A 275 -10.31 20.02 -25.15
N ASP A 276 -10.67 21.25 -25.55
CA ASP A 276 -11.13 22.29 -24.60
C ASP A 276 -12.40 21.89 -23.85
N ASP A 277 -13.24 21.06 -24.46
CA ASP A 277 -14.50 20.56 -23.91
C ASP A 277 -14.36 19.22 -23.18
N GLU A 278 -13.16 18.60 -23.18
CA GLU A 278 -12.93 17.35 -22.44
C GLU A 278 -12.74 17.67 -20.95
N PRO A 279 -13.56 17.07 -20.05
CA PRO A 279 -13.34 17.18 -18.62
C PRO A 279 -11.97 16.62 -18.22
N PHE A 280 -11.24 17.33 -17.35
CA PHE A 280 -9.84 17.02 -17.04
C PHE A 280 -9.64 15.61 -16.50
N ASN A 281 -10.51 15.15 -15.60
CA ASN A 281 -10.49 13.79 -15.08
C ASN A 281 -10.62 12.74 -16.19
N TRP A 282 -11.53 12.95 -17.15
CA TRP A 282 -11.74 12.04 -18.28
C TRP A 282 -10.57 12.05 -19.27
N GLY A 283 -9.91 13.20 -19.44
CA GLY A 283 -8.69 13.29 -20.23
C GLY A 283 -7.55 12.45 -19.65
N LEU A 284 -7.34 12.48 -18.32
CA LEU A 284 -6.34 11.63 -17.66
C LEU A 284 -6.74 10.16 -17.68
N ILE A 285 -8.02 9.82 -17.47
CA ILE A 285 -8.51 8.45 -17.58
C ILE A 285 -8.26 7.91 -18.99
N ARG A 286 -8.56 8.69 -20.03
CA ARG A 286 -8.30 8.31 -21.42
C ARG A 286 -6.81 8.02 -21.65
N VAL A 287 -5.91 8.86 -21.17
CA VAL A 287 -4.47 8.68 -21.32
C VAL A 287 -3.98 7.42 -20.56
N ALA A 288 -4.53 7.13 -19.39
CA ALA A 288 -4.24 5.87 -18.69
C ALA A 288 -4.66 4.66 -19.55
N TYR A 289 -5.85 4.70 -20.14
CA TYR A 289 -6.37 3.63 -20.99
C TYR A 289 -5.61 3.47 -22.31
N GLU A 290 -5.16 4.56 -22.92
CA GLU A 290 -4.40 4.57 -24.18
C GLU A 290 -2.90 4.25 -23.97
N SER A 291 -2.43 4.20 -22.73
CA SER A 291 -1.03 3.90 -22.40
C SER A 291 -0.64 2.46 -22.74
N LYS A 292 0.66 2.18 -22.79
CA LYS A 292 1.20 0.83 -23.00
C LYS A 292 1.06 -0.10 -21.80
N ALA A 293 0.73 0.42 -20.61
CA ALA A 293 0.61 -0.37 -19.40
C ALA A 293 -0.42 -1.50 -19.57
N ASP A 294 -0.06 -2.72 -19.20
CA ASP A 294 -0.98 -3.87 -19.27
C ASP A 294 -2.23 -3.68 -18.44
N THR A 295 -2.13 -2.99 -17.33
CA THR A 295 -3.25 -2.72 -16.44
C THR A 295 -3.42 -1.24 -16.19
N ALA A 296 -4.65 -0.73 -16.28
CA ALA A 296 -5.01 0.63 -15.87
C ALA A 296 -6.05 0.57 -14.74
N ILE A 297 -5.75 1.22 -13.61
CA ILE A 297 -6.64 1.31 -12.45
C ILE A 297 -7.01 2.77 -12.22
N VAL A 298 -8.30 3.03 -12.12
CA VAL A 298 -8.85 4.38 -11.94
C VAL A 298 -9.71 4.42 -10.69
N PRO A 299 -9.43 5.32 -9.74
CA PRO A 299 -10.30 5.54 -8.60
C PRO A 299 -11.72 5.92 -9.02
N MET A 300 -12.71 5.39 -8.34
CA MET A 300 -14.11 5.73 -8.61
C MET A 300 -14.37 7.23 -8.45
N GLN A 301 -13.65 7.87 -7.56
CA GLN A 301 -13.71 9.32 -7.35
C GLN A 301 -13.34 10.09 -8.62
N ASP A 302 -12.32 9.63 -9.34
CA ASP A 302 -11.89 10.25 -10.60
C ASP A 302 -12.89 10.00 -11.71
N ILE A 303 -13.45 8.79 -11.79
CA ILE A 303 -14.53 8.46 -12.74
C ILE A 303 -15.72 9.39 -12.55
N LEU A 304 -16.09 9.67 -11.29
CA LEU A 304 -17.20 10.54 -10.91
C LEU A 304 -16.83 12.03 -10.96
N GLY A 305 -15.56 12.39 -11.13
CA GLY A 305 -15.11 13.79 -11.14
C GLY A 305 -15.27 14.48 -9.80
N LEU A 306 -15.06 13.77 -8.70
CA LEU A 306 -15.19 14.31 -7.34
C LEU A 306 -13.91 15.05 -6.94
N GLY A 307 -14.06 16.09 -6.12
CA GLY A 307 -12.95 16.86 -5.57
C GLY A 307 -12.30 16.23 -4.33
N LYS A 308 -11.45 17.02 -3.68
CA LYS A 308 -10.66 16.59 -2.50
C LYS A 308 -11.48 16.08 -1.32
N GLU A 309 -12.75 16.43 -1.23
CA GLU A 309 -13.67 15.93 -0.20
C GLU A 309 -13.90 14.42 -0.29
N ALA A 310 -13.63 13.83 -1.46
CA ALA A 310 -13.71 12.39 -1.70
C ALA A 310 -12.37 11.68 -1.58
N ARG A 311 -11.27 12.37 -1.25
CA ARG A 311 -9.95 11.77 -1.04
C ARG A 311 -10.02 10.66 -0.01
N MET A 312 -9.37 9.52 -0.31
CA MET A 312 -9.44 8.33 0.54
C MET A 312 -8.50 8.43 1.73
N ASN A 313 -7.24 8.78 1.49
CA ASN A 313 -6.19 8.82 2.51
C ASN A 313 -5.28 10.03 2.34
N ILE A 314 -4.88 10.62 3.46
CA ILE A 314 -3.85 11.65 3.52
C ILE A 314 -2.70 11.08 4.35
N PRO A 315 -1.57 10.71 3.71
CA PRO A 315 -0.43 10.13 4.41
C PRO A 315 0.04 10.97 5.60
N SER A 316 0.55 10.32 6.63
CA SER A 316 1.05 10.96 7.86
C SER A 316 0.00 11.72 8.69
N THR A 317 -1.29 11.51 8.45
CA THR A 317 -2.38 12.10 9.25
C THR A 317 -3.13 11.07 10.09
N LEU A 318 -3.72 11.53 11.19
CA LEU A 318 -4.56 10.71 12.07
C LEU A 318 -6.01 11.13 11.97
N GLY A 319 -6.89 10.16 11.66
CA GLY A 319 -8.33 10.38 11.56
C GLY A 319 -8.77 10.97 10.21
N GLY A 320 -10.04 10.82 9.89
CA GLY A 320 -10.64 11.32 8.65
C GLY A 320 -10.32 10.50 7.39
N ASN A 321 -9.37 9.56 7.46
CA ASN A 321 -9.00 8.69 6.35
C ASN A 321 -9.93 7.48 6.23
N TRP A 322 -10.10 6.93 5.02
CA TRP A 322 -10.87 5.71 4.73
C TRP A 322 -12.35 5.81 5.09
N VAL A 323 -12.92 7.03 5.07
CA VAL A 323 -14.32 7.29 5.46
C VAL A 323 -15.24 7.54 4.27
N TRP A 324 -14.69 7.88 3.11
CA TRP A 324 -15.50 8.09 1.91
C TRP A 324 -16.28 6.81 1.54
N ARG A 325 -17.53 6.98 1.11
CA ARG A 325 -18.40 5.91 0.65
C ARG A 325 -19.04 6.28 -0.68
N LEU A 326 -19.01 5.34 -1.60
CA LEU A 326 -19.72 5.47 -2.87
C LEU A 326 -21.23 5.45 -2.64
N ASP A 327 -21.94 6.43 -3.22
CA ASP A 327 -23.39 6.34 -3.37
C ASP A 327 -23.72 5.42 -4.55
N GLY A 328 -24.42 4.34 -4.30
CA GLY A 328 -24.81 3.38 -5.36
C GLY A 328 -25.63 4.02 -6.49
N ALA A 329 -26.33 5.14 -6.22
CA ALA A 329 -27.06 5.87 -7.25
C ALA A 329 -26.16 6.56 -8.29
N ALA A 330 -24.86 6.74 -7.99
CA ALA A 330 -23.88 7.27 -8.94
C ALA A 330 -23.44 6.24 -9.99
N LEU A 331 -23.71 4.96 -9.79
CA LEU A 331 -23.41 3.89 -10.75
C LEU A 331 -24.54 3.79 -11.79
N THR A 332 -24.45 4.58 -12.84
CA THR A 332 -25.46 4.61 -13.92
C THR A 332 -25.03 3.79 -15.13
N ASP A 333 -26.02 3.39 -15.94
CA ASP A 333 -25.76 2.67 -17.20
C ASP A 333 -24.93 3.54 -18.16
N GLU A 334 -25.17 4.86 -18.20
CA GLU A 334 -24.42 5.79 -19.05
C GLU A 334 -22.93 5.82 -18.67
N LEU A 335 -22.63 5.73 -17.34
CA LEU A 335 -21.24 5.67 -16.87
C LEU A 335 -20.57 4.35 -17.27
N ALA A 336 -21.30 3.24 -17.14
CA ALA A 336 -20.84 1.92 -17.56
C ALA A 336 -20.57 1.87 -19.06
N ASP A 337 -21.50 2.39 -19.89
CA ASP A 337 -21.35 2.46 -21.34
C ASP A 337 -20.17 3.35 -21.77
N LYS A 338 -19.93 4.45 -21.06
CA LYS A 338 -18.78 5.33 -21.31
C LYS A 338 -17.46 4.61 -21.04
N LEU A 339 -17.32 3.90 -19.90
CA LEU A 339 -16.14 3.11 -19.57
C LEU A 339 -15.93 1.97 -20.57
N LYS A 340 -17.00 1.25 -20.92
CA LYS A 340 -16.97 0.21 -21.94
C LYS A 340 -16.45 0.75 -23.27
N THR A 341 -17.03 1.84 -23.76
CA THR A 341 -16.61 2.47 -25.04
C THR A 341 -15.13 2.89 -24.99
N MET A 342 -14.65 3.37 -23.85
CA MET A 342 -13.23 3.72 -23.68
C MET A 342 -12.33 2.49 -23.69
N SER A 343 -12.74 1.41 -23.03
CA SER A 343 -12.01 0.13 -23.03
C SER A 343 -11.94 -0.48 -24.44
N GLU A 344 -13.04 -0.45 -25.20
CA GLU A 344 -13.08 -0.89 -26.61
C GLU A 344 -12.12 -0.09 -27.48
N LYS A 345 -12.15 1.24 -27.39
CA LYS A 345 -11.30 2.13 -28.20
C LYS A 345 -9.82 1.99 -27.89
N SER A 346 -9.46 1.66 -26.65
CA SER A 346 -8.07 1.45 -26.21
C SER A 346 -7.59 0.01 -26.37
N GLY A 347 -8.44 -0.91 -26.90
CA GLY A 347 -8.09 -2.32 -27.08
C GLY A 347 -7.93 -3.09 -25.76
N ARG A 348 -8.61 -2.65 -24.70
CA ARG A 348 -8.55 -3.28 -23.36
C ARG A 348 -9.73 -4.21 -23.06
N LEU A 349 -10.65 -4.42 -23.99
CA LEU A 349 -11.63 -5.49 -23.93
C LEU A 349 -11.12 -6.64 -24.78
N GLU A 350 -11.02 -7.83 -24.16
CA GLU A 350 -10.91 -9.09 -24.90
C GLU A 350 -12.28 -9.41 -25.52
N ASP A 351 -12.29 -9.85 -26.78
CA ASP A 351 -13.49 -10.31 -27.52
C ASP A 351 -14.10 -11.58 -26.90
#